data_2749251008567a40863167b2e381f157
#
_entry.id   2749251008567a40863167b2e381f157
#
_cell.length_a   1.000
_cell.length_b   1.000
_cell.length_c   1.000
_cell.angle_alpha   90.00
_cell.angle_beta   90.00
_cell.angle_gamma   90.00
#
_symmetry.space_group_name_H-M   'P 1'
#
loop_
_entity.id
_entity.type
_entity.pdbx_description
1 polymer ?
#
loop_
_entity_poly.entity_id
_entity_poly.type
_entity_poly.pdbx_seq_one_letter_code
_entity_poly.pdbx_strand_id
1 'polypeptide(L)'
;MRFSVSEDCCGCGLCARDCAFGVLTMKNGRPTVRDGREGQCMDCQHCLAVCPVGAVSINGVSAADCEPIHPATETTRTEVAGLLKSRRSVRQFAQEAIPHEKIVELMEALKSVPTGCAVHHLVFRVIEGRSRIEPLRQRMMEMLAAHEDSLSPPLRGIVEGWKKHPENDVVFRGAPNVLIVQGDPKAVTPWADCVACCAYFDLLAQASGYGVTWIGFLSMIVAAVPEVADIFGIPRGAPFHAMIFGVPAVRYARCVNRSSATVVEWV
;
A
#
# COMPACT_ATOMS: atom_id res chain seq x y z
N MET A 1 21.20 -17.22 3.12
CA MET A 1 20.17 -17.48 4.15
C MET A 1 20.82 -17.95 5.44
N ARG A 2 20.46 -17.39 6.59
CA ARG A 2 20.85 -17.90 7.94
C ARG A 2 19.59 -18.47 8.58
N PHE A 3 19.56 -19.78 8.83
CA PHE A 3 18.45 -20.49 9.44
C PHE A 3 18.94 -21.25 10.66
N SER A 4 18.26 -21.09 11.78
CA SER A 4 18.57 -21.83 13.01
C SER A 4 17.31 -22.27 13.73
N VAL A 5 17.47 -23.29 14.57
CA VAL A 5 16.38 -23.90 15.33
C VAL A 5 16.86 -24.18 16.74
N SER A 6 16.20 -23.62 17.75
CA SER A 6 16.52 -23.85 19.17
C SER A 6 16.18 -25.25 19.63
N GLU A 7 16.63 -25.61 20.83
CA GLU A 7 16.34 -26.92 21.46
C GLU A 7 14.86 -27.12 21.77
N ASP A 8 14.08 -26.03 21.88
CA ASP A 8 12.62 -26.06 22.11
C ASP A 8 11.82 -26.67 20.96
N CYS A 9 12.48 -26.95 19.83
CA CYS A 9 11.81 -27.50 18.65
C CYS A 9 11.13 -28.83 18.94
N CYS A 10 9.81 -28.86 18.83
CA CYS A 10 9.01 -30.08 19.04
C CYS A 10 8.94 -31.01 17.82
N GLY A 11 9.65 -30.74 16.73
CA GLY A 11 9.69 -31.59 15.54
C GLY A 11 8.41 -31.66 14.71
N CYS A 12 7.45 -30.77 14.89
CA CYS A 12 6.12 -30.81 14.25
C CYS A 12 6.14 -30.67 12.71
N GLY A 13 7.22 -30.16 12.13
CA GLY A 13 7.40 -30.02 10.69
C GLY A 13 6.58 -28.92 10.02
N LEU A 14 5.84 -28.08 10.76
CA LEU A 14 5.01 -27.01 10.20
C LEU A 14 5.84 -26.05 9.33
N CYS A 15 6.99 -25.61 9.80
CA CYS A 15 7.87 -24.70 9.09
C CYS A 15 8.38 -25.25 7.74
N ALA A 16 8.60 -26.57 7.65
CA ALA A 16 9.01 -27.20 6.40
C ALA A 16 7.82 -27.36 5.43
N ARG A 17 6.61 -27.66 5.95
CA ARG A 17 5.40 -27.77 5.13
C ARG A 17 4.92 -26.41 4.60
N ASP A 18 5.07 -25.36 5.39
CA ASP A 18 4.63 -24.01 5.05
C ASP A 18 5.63 -23.26 4.15
N CYS A 19 6.78 -23.84 3.88
CA CYS A 19 7.79 -23.24 3.00
C CYS A 19 7.37 -23.36 1.53
N ALA A 20 6.78 -22.30 0.97
CA ALA A 20 6.25 -22.27 -0.41
C ALA A 20 7.29 -22.64 -1.48
N PHE A 21 8.57 -22.35 -1.23
CA PHE A 21 9.67 -22.66 -2.15
C PHE A 21 10.39 -23.99 -1.82
N GLY A 22 9.90 -24.71 -0.82
CA GLY A 22 10.47 -26.00 -0.43
C GLY A 22 11.95 -25.94 -0.03
N VAL A 23 12.38 -24.80 0.50
CA VAL A 23 13.76 -24.58 0.98
C VAL A 23 14.06 -25.41 2.22
N LEU A 24 13.04 -25.62 3.07
CA LEU A 24 13.17 -26.39 4.30
C LEU A 24 12.72 -27.84 4.11
N THR A 25 13.32 -28.73 4.88
CA THR A 25 12.97 -30.16 4.98
C THR A 25 13.17 -30.64 6.41
N MET A 26 12.60 -31.79 6.74
CA MET A 26 12.84 -32.46 8.02
C MET A 26 13.96 -33.50 7.90
N LYS A 27 14.94 -33.44 8.81
CA LYS A 27 15.99 -34.42 8.94
C LYS A 27 16.17 -34.77 10.43
N ASN A 28 16.07 -36.05 10.76
CA ASN A 28 16.16 -36.53 12.14
C ASN A 28 15.22 -35.81 13.11
N GLY A 29 13.96 -35.58 12.69
CA GLY A 29 12.94 -34.89 13.50
C GLY A 29 13.10 -33.37 13.64
N ARG A 30 14.07 -32.76 12.98
CA ARG A 30 14.31 -31.30 13.03
C ARG A 30 14.29 -30.68 11.63
N PRO A 31 13.81 -29.44 11.49
CA PRO A 31 13.84 -28.74 10.23
C PRO A 31 15.29 -28.33 9.88
N THR A 32 15.65 -28.52 8.63
CA THR A 32 16.94 -28.11 8.06
C THR A 32 16.73 -27.48 6.69
N VAL A 33 17.72 -26.72 6.25
CA VAL A 33 17.76 -26.21 4.86
C VAL A 33 18.12 -27.37 3.94
N ARG A 34 17.44 -27.51 2.82
CA ARG A 34 17.76 -28.46 1.76
C ARG A 34 19.03 -28.04 1.07
N ASP A 35 19.94 -28.99 0.84
CA ASP A 35 21.20 -28.76 0.16
C ASP A 35 20.97 -28.09 -1.21
N GLY A 36 21.70 -27.00 -1.46
CA GLY A 36 21.64 -26.22 -2.69
C GLY A 36 20.37 -25.35 -2.87
N ARG A 37 19.49 -25.25 -1.84
CA ARG A 37 18.28 -24.40 -1.91
C ARG A 37 18.33 -23.11 -1.10
N GLU A 38 19.44 -22.81 -0.46
CA GLU A 38 19.62 -21.62 0.37
C GLU A 38 19.31 -20.31 -0.36
N GLY A 39 19.71 -20.24 -1.65
CA GLY A 39 19.48 -19.07 -2.51
C GLY A 39 18.04 -18.89 -2.96
N GLN A 40 17.16 -19.88 -2.73
CA GLN A 40 15.74 -19.79 -3.09
C GLN A 40 14.87 -19.23 -1.94
N CYS A 41 15.47 -18.92 -0.79
CA CYS A 41 14.76 -18.31 0.32
C CYS A 41 14.39 -16.87 -0.01
N MET A 42 13.09 -16.58 0.02
CA MET A 42 12.53 -15.24 -0.24
C MET A 42 12.44 -14.39 1.03
N ASP A 43 12.98 -14.84 2.15
CA ASP A 43 12.89 -14.17 3.46
C ASP A 43 11.47 -13.81 3.91
N CYS A 44 10.49 -14.60 3.51
CA CYS A 44 9.06 -14.35 3.79
C CYS A 44 8.67 -14.64 5.24
N GLN A 45 9.53 -15.19 6.06
CA GLN A 45 9.37 -15.47 7.50
C GLN A 45 8.22 -16.42 7.86
N HIS A 46 7.55 -17.07 6.92
CA HIS A 46 6.46 -18.01 7.20
C HIS A 46 6.88 -19.14 8.13
N CYS A 47 8.10 -19.68 7.96
CA CYS A 47 8.64 -20.72 8.82
C CYS A 47 8.81 -20.27 10.28
N LEU A 48 9.09 -18.99 10.50
CA LEU A 48 9.14 -18.37 11.82
C LEU A 48 7.73 -18.21 12.38
N ALA A 49 6.84 -17.58 11.60
CA ALA A 49 5.48 -17.24 12.01
C ALA A 49 4.62 -18.47 12.34
N VAL A 50 4.82 -19.59 11.64
CA VAL A 50 4.05 -20.83 11.85
C VAL A 50 4.55 -21.68 13.02
N CYS A 51 5.72 -21.35 13.60
CA CYS A 51 6.33 -22.15 14.67
C CYS A 51 5.61 -21.98 16.00
N PRO A 52 4.90 -23.02 16.52
CA PRO A 52 4.06 -22.86 17.70
C PRO A 52 4.85 -22.62 18.99
N VAL A 53 6.13 -23.01 19.01
CA VAL A 53 7.01 -22.88 20.18
C VAL A 53 8.09 -21.79 19.98
N GLY A 54 8.03 -21.04 18.87
CA GLY A 54 8.99 -19.96 18.60
C GLY A 54 10.44 -20.42 18.38
N ALA A 55 10.68 -21.70 18.06
CA ALA A 55 12.02 -22.28 17.98
C ALA A 55 12.81 -21.89 16.73
N VAL A 56 12.16 -21.34 15.71
CA VAL A 56 12.80 -20.98 14.42
C VAL A 56 13.33 -19.55 14.47
N SER A 57 14.55 -19.36 13.94
CA SER A 57 15.08 -18.03 13.60
C SER A 57 15.57 -18.02 12.16
N ILE A 58 15.36 -16.90 11.47
CA ILE A 58 15.74 -16.72 10.08
C ILE A 58 16.33 -15.34 9.84
N ASN A 59 17.49 -15.29 9.21
CA ASN A 59 18.21 -14.05 8.87
C ASN A 59 18.40 -13.08 10.05
N GLY A 60 18.42 -13.59 11.26
CA GLY A 60 18.61 -12.81 12.49
C GLY A 60 17.30 -12.40 13.18
N VAL A 61 16.15 -12.74 12.59
CA VAL A 61 14.84 -12.53 13.20
C VAL A 61 14.40 -13.80 13.94
N SER A 62 13.87 -13.63 15.14
CA SER A 62 13.36 -14.69 16.03
C SER A 62 11.91 -14.44 16.44
N ALA A 63 11.30 -15.36 17.16
CA ALA A 63 9.95 -15.16 17.68
C ALA A 63 9.82 -13.98 18.65
N ALA A 64 10.90 -13.61 19.34
CA ALA A 64 10.91 -12.47 20.27
C ALA A 64 10.82 -11.11 19.54
N ASP A 65 11.15 -11.09 18.25
CA ASP A 65 11.09 -9.88 17.40
C ASP A 65 9.71 -9.72 16.72
N CYS A 66 8.78 -10.66 16.97
CA CYS A 66 7.48 -10.72 16.29
C CYS A 66 6.32 -10.50 17.28
N GLU A 67 5.32 -9.76 16.83
CA GLU A 67 4.08 -9.60 17.60
C GLU A 67 3.21 -10.86 17.52
N PRO A 68 2.52 -11.25 18.62
CA PRO A 68 1.56 -12.33 18.60
C PRO A 68 0.37 -12.04 17.68
N ILE A 69 -0.12 -13.05 16.97
CA ILE A 69 -1.36 -12.92 16.19
C ILE A 69 -2.56 -12.95 17.17
N HIS A 70 -3.40 -11.92 17.09
CA HIS A 70 -4.69 -11.93 17.74
C HIS A 70 -5.71 -12.62 16.83
N PRO A 71 -6.43 -13.67 17.31
CA PRO A 71 -7.44 -14.36 16.52
C PRO A 71 -8.54 -13.39 16.07
N ALA A 72 -8.98 -13.53 14.82
CA ALA A 72 -10.16 -12.82 14.34
C ALA A 72 -11.41 -13.28 15.10
N THR A 73 -12.26 -12.32 15.46
CA THR A 73 -13.52 -12.54 16.17
C THR A 73 -14.72 -12.20 15.28
N GLU A 74 -15.93 -12.55 15.71
CA GLU A 74 -17.16 -12.10 15.04
C GLU A 74 -17.28 -10.57 15.03
N THR A 75 -16.83 -9.90 16.11
CA THR A 75 -16.74 -8.43 16.17
C THR A 75 -15.82 -7.90 15.09
N THR A 76 -14.60 -8.45 14.97
CA THR A 76 -13.62 -8.06 13.92
C THR A 76 -14.22 -8.22 12.53
N ARG A 77 -14.88 -9.34 12.24
CA ARG A 77 -15.55 -9.58 10.95
C ARG A 77 -16.62 -8.53 10.66
N THR A 78 -17.43 -8.20 11.64
CA THR A 78 -18.53 -7.23 11.51
C THR A 78 -18.00 -5.82 11.29
N GLU A 79 -16.95 -5.43 12.01
CA GLU A 79 -16.29 -4.12 11.87
C GLU A 79 -15.66 -3.96 10.48
N VAL A 80 -14.89 -4.95 10.03
CA VAL A 80 -14.28 -4.93 8.68
C VAL A 80 -15.34 -4.86 7.60
N ALA A 81 -16.40 -5.66 7.69
CA ALA A 81 -17.51 -5.63 6.73
C ALA A 81 -18.25 -4.28 6.75
N GLY A 82 -18.42 -3.70 7.94
CA GLY A 82 -18.98 -2.34 8.11
C GLY A 82 -18.12 -1.29 7.43
N LEU A 83 -16.81 -1.33 7.66
CA LEU A 83 -15.84 -0.42 7.04
C LEU A 83 -15.86 -0.52 5.50
N LEU A 84 -15.83 -1.73 4.95
CA LEU A 84 -15.91 -1.95 3.49
C LEU A 84 -17.17 -1.33 2.87
N LYS A 85 -18.31 -1.38 3.57
CA LYS A 85 -19.57 -0.80 3.10
C LYS A 85 -19.62 0.71 3.24
N SER A 86 -19.08 1.25 4.34
CA SER A 86 -19.16 2.67 4.70
C SER A 86 -18.07 3.53 4.08
N ARG A 87 -16.89 2.95 3.77
CA ARG A 87 -15.76 3.71 3.21
C ARG A 87 -16.15 4.48 1.94
N ARG A 88 -15.65 5.73 1.85
CA ARG A 88 -15.91 6.62 0.69
C ARG A 88 -14.64 7.31 0.26
N SER A 89 -14.57 7.65 -1.03
CA SER A 89 -13.56 8.59 -1.52
C SER A 89 -13.88 9.98 -1.01
N VAL A 90 -13.14 10.43 0.00
CA VAL A 90 -13.26 11.76 0.60
C VAL A 90 -12.55 12.79 -0.28
N ARG A 91 -13.27 13.83 -0.68
CA ARG A 91 -12.79 14.88 -1.60
C ARG A 91 -12.87 16.29 -1.02
N GLN A 92 -13.20 16.40 0.25
CA GLN A 92 -13.26 17.65 1.02
C GLN A 92 -12.50 17.42 2.32
N PHE A 93 -11.46 18.20 2.54
CA PHE A 93 -10.55 18.05 3.67
C PHE A 93 -10.59 19.31 4.55
N ALA A 94 -10.59 19.11 5.86
CA ALA A 94 -10.48 20.16 6.84
C ALA A 94 -9.10 20.84 6.80
N GLN A 95 -8.98 22.01 7.41
CA GLN A 95 -7.69 22.69 7.55
C GLN A 95 -6.78 22.02 8.59
N GLU A 96 -7.35 21.25 9.48
CA GLU A 96 -6.64 20.49 10.50
C GLU A 96 -5.62 19.53 9.88
N ALA A 97 -4.41 19.53 10.43
CA ALA A 97 -3.36 18.60 10.03
C ALA A 97 -3.49 17.27 10.78
N ILE A 98 -3.13 16.18 10.12
CA ILE A 98 -2.87 14.91 10.81
C ILE A 98 -1.51 15.05 11.50
N PRO A 99 -1.37 14.72 12.79
CA PRO A 99 -0.08 14.71 13.46
C PRO A 99 0.91 13.78 12.76
N HIS A 100 2.16 14.21 12.64
CA HIS A 100 3.19 13.45 11.92
C HIS A 100 3.34 12.00 12.43
N GLU A 101 3.31 11.82 13.74
CA GLU A 101 3.38 10.51 14.40
C GLU A 101 2.24 9.58 13.98
N LYS A 102 1.06 10.11 13.72
CA LYS A 102 -0.07 9.30 13.20
C LYS A 102 0.13 8.88 11.75
N ILE A 103 0.77 9.71 10.95
CA ILE A 103 1.16 9.34 9.59
C ILE A 103 2.22 8.24 9.63
N VAL A 104 3.20 8.36 10.54
CA VAL A 104 4.23 7.33 10.75
C VAL A 104 3.59 5.99 11.16
N GLU A 105 2.65 5.98 12.13
CA GLU A 105 1.91 4.77 12.53
C GLU A 105 1.22 4.10 11.34
N LEU A 106 0.58 4.88 10.46
CA LEU A 106 -0.05 4.34 9.24
C LEU A 106 0.98 3.70 8.30
N MET A 107 2.13 4.36 8.09
CA MET A 107 3.19 3.85 7.21
C MET A 107 3.84 2.59 7.77
N GLU A 108 4.04 2.49 9.09
CA GLU A 108 4.58 1.29 9.73
C GLU A 108 3.65 0.08 9.53
N ALA A 109 2.34 0.25 9.71
CA ALA A 109 1.38 -0.81 9.49
C ALA A 109 1.35 -1.30 8.03
N LEU A 110 1.59 -0.41 7.05
CA LEU A 110 1.66 -0.77 5.63
C LEU A 110 2.86 -1.64 5.26
N LYS A 111 3.89 -1.72 6.09
CA LYS A 111 5.02 -2.64 5.86
C LYS A 111 4.60 -4.11 5.90
N SER A 112 3.44 -4.42 6.52
CA SER A 112 2.87 -5.77 6.62
C SER A 112 1.95 -6.14 5.45
N VAL A 113 1.75 -5.25 4.46
CA VAL A 113 0.89 -5.53 3.30
C VAL A 113 1.50 -6.65 2.45
N PRO A 114 0.70 -7.63 1.99
CA PRO A 114 1.20 -8.71 1.15
C PRO A 114 1.72 -8.17 -0.19
N THR A 115 2.82 -8.74 -0.65
CA THR A 115 3.43 -8.48 -1.96
C THR A 115 3.73 -9.78 -2.68
N GLY A 116 3.90 -9.73 -3.99
CA GLY A 116 4.28 -10.90 -4.78
C GLY A 116 5.54 -11.55 -4.24
N CYS A 117 5.48 -12.85 -3.92
CA CYS A 117 6.56 -13.62 -3.30
C CYS A 117 7.10 -13.04 -1.99
N ALA A 118 6.33 -12.20 -1.28
CA ALA A 118 6.74 -11.52 -0.04
C ALA A 118 8.04 -10.71 -0.17
N VAL A 119 8.27 -10.09 -1.31
CA VAL A 119 9.52 -9.35 -1.60
C VAL A 119 9.57 -7.99 -0.90
N HIS A 120 8.41 -7.40 -0.60
CA HIS A 120 8.26 -6.13 0.14
C HIS A 120 9.11 -4.95 -0.39
N HIS A 121 9.37 -4.90 -1.70
CA HIS A 121 10.13 -3.83 -2.35
C HIS A 121 9.21 -2.66 -2.76
N LEU A 122 8.49 -2.09 -1.77
CA LEU A 122 7.69 -0.88 -1.95
C LEU A 122 8.42 0.32 -1.36
N VAL A 123 8.30 1.47 -2.02
CA VAL A 123 8.77 2.74 -1.51
C VAL A 123 7.56 3.64 -1.26
N PHE A 124 7.40 4.09 -0.03
CA PHE A 124 6.36 5.05 0.35
C PHE A 124 6.95 6.46 0.33
N ARG A 125 6.37 7.34 -0.49
CA ARG A 125 6.65 8.77 -0.47
C ARG A 125 5.46 9.49 0.09
N VAL A 126 5.65 10.16 1.21
CA VAL A 126 4.62 10.99 1.83
C VAL A 126 5.00 12.45 1.65
N ILE A 127 4.10 13.23 1.08
CA ILE A 127 4.24 14.69 0.99
C ILE A 127 3.25 15.26 1.99
N GLU A 128 3.78 15.85 3.06
CA GLU A 128 2.99 16.40 4.15
C GLU A 128 2.89 17.92 4.04
N GLY A 129 1.66 18.40 4.16
CA GLY A 129 1.34 19.82 4.20
C GLY A 129 1.05 20.44 2.82
N ARG A 130 -0.04 21.24 2.78
CA ARG A 130 -0.47 21.95 1.56
C ARG A 130 0.62 22.84 0.98
N SER A 131 1.43 23.46 1.82
CA SER A 131 2.55 24.31 1.40
C SER A 131 3.63 23.59 0.61
N ARG A 132 3.77 22.27 0.81
CA ARG A 132 4.68 21.43 0.02
C ARG A 132 4.01 20.89 -1.25
N ILE A 133 2.72 20.62 -1.19
CA ILE A 133 1.96 20.06 -2.33
C ILE A 133 1.72 21.12 -3.40
N GLU A 134 1.37 22.35 -3.00
CA GLU A 134 0.97 23.41 -3.94
C GLU A 134 2.05 23.78 -4.96
N PRO A 135 3.33 23.97 -4.62
CA PRO A 135 4.38 24.20 -5.60
C PRO A 135 4.55 23.05 -6.59
N LEU A 136 4.38 21.80 -6.12
CA LEU A 136 4.47 20.60 -6.98
C LEU A 136 3.27 20.55 -7.94
N ARG A 137 2.08 20.86 -7.44
CA ARG A 137 0.86 20.96 -8.26
C ARG A 137 1.02 22.01 -9.34
N GLN A 138 1.47 23.19 -8.98
CA GLN A 138 1.67 24.30 -9.91
C GLN A 138 2.64 23.89 -11.05
N ARG A 139 3.80 23.36 -10.69
CA ARG A 139 4.80 22.91 -11.66
C ARG A 139 4.27 21.78 -12.56
N MET A 140 3.56 20.82 -11.99
CA MET A 140 2.89 19.76 -12.74
C MET A 140 1.90 20.32 -13.75
N MET A 141 1.08 21.28 -13.37
CA MET A 141 0.08 21.90 -14.26
C MET A 141 0.73 22.72 -15.37
N GLU A 142 1.82 23.43 -15.09
CA GLU A 142 2.62 24.16 -16.10
C GLU A 142 3.21 23.21 -17.15
N MET A 143 3.78 22.09 -16.70
CA MET A 143 4.32 21.05 -17.60
C MET A 143 3.20 20.42 -18.43
N LEU A 144 2.06 20.12 -17.83
CA LEU A 144 0.92 19.56 -18.54
C LEU A 144 0.39 20.53 -19.59
N ALA A 145 0.29 21.83 -19.25
CA ALA A 145 -0.16 22.88 -20.17
C ALA A 145 0.78 23.07 -21.37
N ALA A 146 2.09 22.83 -21.18
CA ALA A 146 3.06 22.91 -22.28
C ALA A 146 2.88 21.77 -23.33
N HIS A 147 2.15 20.71 -22.96
CA HIS A 147 1.86 19.56 -23.84
C HIS A 147 0.38 19.49 -24.25
N GLU A 148 -0.42 20.55 -24.05
CA GLU A 148 -1.87 20.55 -24.16
C GLU A 148 -2.42 19.94 -25.44
N ASP A 149 -1.80 20.21 -26.58
CA ASP A 149 -2.25 19.73 -27.89
C ASP A 149 -2.21 18.20 -28.02
N SER A 150 -1.30 17.54 -27.29
CA SER A 150 -1.11 16.09 -27.31
C SER A 150 -1.92 15.35 -26.23
N LEU A 151 -2.58 16.10 -25.32
CA LEU A 151 -3.30 15.51 -24.20
C LEU A 151 -4.62 14.84 -24.63
N SER A 152 -4.99 13.79 -23.89
CA SER A 152 -6.34 13.23 -23.96
C SER A 152 -7.41 14.23 -23.52
N PRO A 153 -8.67 14.11 -23.99
CA PRO A 153 -9.71 15.07 -23.62
C PRO A 153 -9.89 15.31 -22.12
N PRO A 154 -9.84 14.29 -21.23
CA PRO A 154 -9.93 14.54 -19.79
C PRO A 154 -8.78 15.40 -19.24
N LEU A 155 -7.54 15.15 -19.68
CA LEU A 155 -6.37 15.93 -19.24
C LEU A 155 -6.38 17.34 -19.80
N ARG A 156 -6.80 17.52 -21.06
CA ARG A 156 -6.98 18.85 -21.66
C ARG A 156 -8.02 19.67 -20.88
N GLY A 157 -9.16 19.05 -20.52
CA GLY A 157 -10.18 19.70 -19.69
C GLY A 157 -9.65 20.15 -18.31
N ILE A 158 -8.70 19.39 -17.72
CA ILE A 158 -8.02 19.80 -16.48
C ILE A 158 -7.17 21.05 -16.72
N VAL A 159 -6.39 21.09 -17.80
CA VAL A 159 -5.55 22.26 -18.16
C VAL A 159 -6.40 23.48 -18.44
N GLU A 160 -7.45 23.36 -19.24
CA GLU A 160 -8.39 24.46 -19.52
C GLU A 160 -9.07 25.00 -18.26
N GLY A 161 -9.48 24.11 -17.36
CA GLY A 161 -10.04 24.46 -16.07
C GLY A 161 -9.04 25.20 -15.20
N TRP A 162 -7.81 24.71 -15.12
CA TRP A 162 -6.73 25.36 -14.36
C TRP A 162 -6.35 26.74 -14.91
N LYS A 163 -6.28 26.91 -16.23
CA LYS A 163 -6.02 28.23 -16.85
C LYS A 163 -7.07 29.28 -16.49
N LYS A 164 -8.34 28.86 -16.33
CA LYS A 164 -9.46 29.74 -15.96
C LYS A 164 -9.53 29.99 -14.46
N HIS A 165 -9.23 28.96 -13.66
CA HIS A 165 -9.38 28.94 -12.21
C HIS A 165 -8.19 28.22 -11.58
N PRO A 166 -7.00 28.85 -11.51
CA PRO A 166 -5.79 28.23 -10.99
C PRO A 166 -5.91 27.76 -9.53
N GLU A 167 -6.80 28.39 -8.77
CA GLU A 167 -7.11 28.05 -7.37
C GLU A 167 -7.85 26.72 -7.22
N ASN A 168 -8.53 26.26 -8.27
CA ASN A 168 -9.29 25.01 -8.23
C ASN A 168 -8.37 23.80 -8.42
N ASP A 169 -8.19 23.03 -7.36
CA ASP A 169 -7.37 21.82 -7.37
C ASP A 169 -8.22 20.57 -7.63
N VAL A 170 -8.30 20.16 -8.88
CA VAL A 170 -9.05 18.95 -9.29
C VAL A 170 -8.24 17.66 -9.10
N VAL A 171 -6.91 17.75 -8.98
CA VAL A 171 -6.02 16.59 -8.84
C VAL A 171 -5.87 16.19 -7.38
N PHE A 172 -5.37 17.09 -6.53
CA PHE A 172 -5.14 16.82 -5.11
C PHE A 172 -6.28 17.33 -4.21
N ARG A 173 -7.25 18.11 -4.75
CA ARG A 173 -8.46 18.57 -4.05
C ARG A 173 -8.18 19.33 -2.75
N GLY A 174 -7.07 20.04 -2.71
CA GLY A 174 -6.64 20.78 -1.52
C GLY A 174 -6.33 19.87 -0.32
N ALA A 175 -6.07 18.58 -0.54
CA ALA A 175 -5.71 17.66 0.52
C ALA A 175 -4.38 18.07 1.20
N PRO A 176 -4.25 17.88 2.52
CA PRO A 176 -3.03 18.22 3.23
C PRO A 176 -1.89 17.21 3.02
N ASN A 177 -2.18 15.99 2.55
CA ASN A 177 -1.16 14.96 2.39
C ASN A 177 -1.36 14.16 1.10
N VAL A 178 -0.24 13.73 0.53
CA VAL A 178 -0.18 12.79 -0.61
C VAL A 178 0.66 11.58 -0.20
N LEU A 179 0.16 10.39 -0.45
CA LEU A 179 0.91 9.14 -0.40
C LEU A 179 1.13 8.66 -1.83
N ILE A 180 2.38 8.38 -2.18
CA ILE A 180 2.77 7.71 -3.41
C ILE A 180 3.39 6.36 -3.02
N VAL A 181 2.78 5.28 -3.48
CA VAL A 181 3.30 3.93 -3.33
C VAL A 181 3.95 3.54 -4.64
N GLN A 182 5.26 3.34 -4.61
CA GLN A 182 6.06 2.95 -5.76
C GLN A 182 6.54 1.51 -5.60
N GLY A 183 6.37 0.69 -6.63
CA GLY A 183 6.90 -0.67 -6.70
C GLY A 183 8.29 -0.72 -7.34
N ASP A 184 9.04 -1.77 -7.04
CA ASP A 184 10.26 -2.10 -7.77
C ASP A 184 9.89 -2.74 -9.12
N PRO A 185 10.32 -2.17 -10.27
CA PRO A 185 10.05 -2.74 -11.59
C PRO A 185 10.52 -4.20 -11.75
N LYS A 186 11.45 -4.65 -10.91
CA LYS A 186 11.99 -6.02 -10.91
C LYS A 186 11.20 -7.00 -10.04
N ALA A 187 10.23 -6.51 -9.24
CA ALA A 187 9.36 -7.38 -8.45
C ALA A 187 8.48 -8.23 -9.35
N VAL A 188 7.94 -9.33 -8.82
CA VAL A 188 7.11 -10.27 -9.58
C VAL A 188 5.77 -9.64 -9.99
N THR A 189 5.17 -8.86 -9.12
CA THR A 189 3.86 -8.23 -9.31
C THR A 189 3.84 -6.74 -8.92
N PRO A 190 4.76 -5.92 -9.45
CA PRO A 190 5.04 -4.60 -8.89
C PRO A 190 3.84 -3.64 -8.95
N TRP A 191 3.02 -3.74 -9.99
CA TRP A 191 1.81 -2.94 -10.14
C TRP A 191 0.71 -3.40 -9.17
N ALA A 192 0.50 -4.71 -9.05
CA ALA A 192 -0.48 -5.28 -8.13
C ALA A 192 -0.12 -4.99 -6.67
N ASP A 193 1.17 -5.03 -6.33
CA ASP A 193 1.68 -4.71 -4.99
C ASP A 193 1.36 -3.25 -4.61
N CYS A 194 1.56 -2.30 -5.53
CA CYS A 194 1.18 -0.89 -5.32
C CYS A 194 -0.34 -0.75 -5.08
N VAL A 195 -1.16 -1.42 -5.89
CA VAL A 195 -2.64 -1.37 -5.78
C VAL A 195 -3.10 -1.99 -4.46
N ALA A 196 -2.56 -3.15 -4.11
CA ALA A 196 -2.87 -3.81 -2.85
C ALA A 196 -2.52 -2.89 -1.67
N CYS A 197 -1.32 -2.34 -1.63
CA CYS A 197 -0.91 -1.42 -0.57
C CYS A 197 -1.83 -0.21 -0.45
N CYS A 198 -2.20 0.43 -1.56
CA CYS A 198 -3.16 1.54 -1.55
C CYS A 198 -4.54 1.11 -1.03
N ALA A 199 -5.00 -0.11 -1.33
CA ALA A 199 -6.27 -0.62 -0.83
C ALA A 199 -6.25 -0.84 0.69
N TYR A 200 -5.15 -1.39 1.23
CA TYR A 200 -4.95 -1.51 2.66
C TYR A 200 -4.86 -0.13 3.34
N PHE A 201 -4.12 0.81 2.73
CA PHE A 201 -4.07 2.18 3.24
C PHE A 201 -5.45 2.85 3.29
N ASP A 202 -6.26 2.69 2.25
CA ASP A 202 -7.63 3.23 2.20
C ASP A 202 -8.47 2.75 3.39
N LEU A 203 -8.41 1.46 3.72
CA LEU A 203 -9.13 0.89 4.85
C LEU A 203 -8.56 1.37 6.19
N LEU A 204 -7.24 1.30 6.35
CA LEU A 204 -6.56 1.65 7.59
C LEU A 204 -6.75 3.13 7.94
N ALA A 205 -6.55 4.02 6.99
CA ALA A 205 -6.71 5.45 7.22
C ALA A 205 -8.16 5.81 7.57
N GLN A 206 -9.16 5.21 6.88
CA GLN A 206 -10.55 5.45 7.21
C GLN A 206 -10.97 4.82 8.55
N ALA A 207 -10.41 3.67 8.93
CA ALA A 207 -10.58 3.10 10.27
C ALA A 207 -9.99 4.02 11.35
N SER A 208 -8.93 4.76 11.00
CA SER A 208 -8.29 5.77 11.88
C SER A 208 -9.00 7.14 11.87
N GLY A 209 -10.14 7.25 11.17
CA GLY A 209 -10.94 8.50 11.09
C GLY A 209 -10.47 9.49 10.02
N TYR A 210 -9.51 9.13 9.17
CA TYR A 210 -9.02 9.99 8.09
C TYR A 210 -9.74 9.72 6.77
N GLY A 211 -9.94 10.79 6.00
CA GLY A 211 -10.50 10.70 4.66
C GLY A 211 -9.42 10.41 3.63
N VAL A 212 -9.72 9.57 2.66
CA VAL A 212 -8.78 9.14 1.61
C VAL A 212 -9.44 9.20 0.23
N THR A 213 -8.66 9.49 -0.80
CA THR A 213 -9.09 9.36 -2.20
C THR A 213 -7.92 8.90 -3.08
N TRP A 214 -8.18 7.94 -3.93
CA TRP A 214 -7.28 7.52 -5.01
C TRP A 214 -7.18 8.61 -6.08
N ILE A 215 -5.97 9.01 -6.45
CA ILE A 215 -5.73 10.03 -7.48
C ILE A 215 -5.18 9.41 -8.76
N GLY A 216 -6.05 8.72 -9.48
CA GLY A 216 -5.71 8.15 -10.79
C GLY A 216 -5.26 9.19 -11.83
N PHE A 217 -5.65 10.46 -11.67
CA PHE A 217 -5.17 11.54 -12.53
C PHE A 217 -3.66 11.69 -12.52
N LEU A 218 -2.97 11.50 -11.37
CA LEU A 218 -1.51 11.58 -11.35
C LEU A 218 -0.88 10.52 -12.24
N SER A 219 -1.40 9.28 -12.23
CA SER A 219 -0.92 8.22 -13.12
C SER A 219 -1.19 8.54 -14.59
N MET A 220 -2.36 9.11 -14.92
CA MET A 220 -2.67 9.54 -16.29
C MET A 220 -1.78 10.68 -16.75
N ILE A 221 -1.48 11.64 -15.88
CA ILE A 221 -0.59 12.78 -16.15
C ILE A 221 0.83 12.28 -16.41
N VAL A 222 1.38 11.42 -15.54
CA VAL A 222 2.72 10.85 -15.73
C VAL A 222 2.80 9.98 -16.99
N ALA A 223 1.72 9.28 -17.36
CA ALA A 223 1.69 8.54 -18.61
C ALA A 223 1.70 9.45 -19.86
N ALA A 224 1.09 10.64 -19.78
CA ALA A 224 1.06 11.63 -20.86
C ALA A 224 2.33 12.48 -20.92
N VAL A 225 2.88 12.86 -19.77
CA VAL A 225 4.07 13.70 -19.61
C VAL A 225 5.00 13.03 -18.59
N PRO A 226 5.87 12.09 -19.03
CA PRO A 226 6.70 11.28 -18.12
C PRO A 226 7.64 12.08 -17.21
N GLU A 227 8.02 13.29 -17.63
CA GLU A 227 8.87 14.21 -16.86
C GLU A 227 8.21 14.66 -15.55
N VAL A 228 6.88 14.61 -15.44
CA VAL A 228 6.15 14.91 -14.22
C VAL A 228 6.51 13.95 -13.09
N ALA A 229 6.89 12.71 -13.39
CA ALA A 229 7.35 11.76 -12.39
C ALA A 229 8.53 12.30 -11.56
N ASP A 230 9.44 13.05 -12.20
CA ASP A 230 10.64 13.59 -11.55
C ASP A 230 10.28 14.59 -10.43
N ILE A 231 9.19 15.36 -10.59
CA ILE A 231 8.71 16.32 -9.59
C ILE A 231 8.37 15.61 -8.27
N PHE A 232 7.83 14.39 -8.38
CA PHE A 232 7.42 13.58 -7.24
C PHE A 232 8.47 12.56 -6.79
N GLY A 233 9.67 12.61 -7.38
CA GLY A 233 10.76 11.67 -7.10
C GLY A 233 10.45 10.23 -7.52
N ILE A 234 9.56 10.04 -8.47
CA ILE A 234 9.21 8.72 -9.01
C ILE A 234 10.16 8.41 -10.17
N PRO A 235 10.93 7.31 -10.12
CA PRO A 235 11.76 6.91 -11.25
C PRO A 235 10.90 6.69 -12.50
N ARG A 236 11.35 7.19 -13.66
CA ARG A 236 10.59 7.05 -14.91
C ARG A 236 10.37 5.59 -15.26
N GLY A 237 9.13 5.25 -15.57
CA GLY A 237 8.70 3.87 -15.87
C GLY A 237 8.50 2.99 -14.63
N ALA A 238 8.75 3.47 -13.42
CA ALA A 238 8.43 2.71 -12.23
C ALA A 238 6.90 2.62 -12.03
N PRO A 239 6.37 1.46 -11.68
CA PRO A 239 4.97 1.31 -11.31
C PRO A 239 4.70 2.08 -10.02
N PHE A 240 3.60 2.83 -9.97
CA PHE A 240 3.17 3.53 -8.78
C PHE A 240 1.65 3.74 -8.75
N HIS A 241 1.15 3.95 -7.55
CA HIS A 241 -0.17 4.54 -7.32
C HIS A 241 -0.08 5.67 -6.31
N ALA A 242 -1.03 6.60 -6.38
CA ALA A 242 -1.06 7.72 -5.46
C ALA A 242 -2.44 7.92 -4.84
N MET A 243 -2.43 8.40 -3.62
CA MET A 243 -3.61 8.73 -2.82
C MET A 243 -3.43 10.07 -2.14
N ILE A 244 -4.52 10.76 -1.92
CA ILE A 244 -4.59 11.95 -1.05
C ILE A 244 -5.33 11.59 0.22
N PHE A 245 -4.93 12.21 1.34
CA PHE A 245 -5.54 11.94 2.63
C PHE A 245 -5.45 13.13 3.58
N GLY A 246 -6.36 13.16 4.56
CA GLY A 246 -6.44 14.24 5.55
C GLY A 246 -7.64 14.06 6.47
N VAL A 247 -7.83 14.99 7.39
CA VAL A 247 -9.04 15.05 8.21
C VAL A 247 -10.23 15.39 7.30
N PRO A 248 -11.30 14.57 7.26
CA PRO A 248 -12.45 14.84 6.38
C PRO A 248 -13.25 16.06 6.84
N ALA A 249 -13.59 16.95 5.90
CA ALA A 249 -14.52 18.05 6.14
C ALA A 249 -15.98 17.67 5.85
N VAL A 250 -16.24 16.41 5.50
CA VAL A 250 -17.56 15.88 5.17
C VAL A 250 -17.85 14.61 5.96
N ARG A 251 -19.08 14.46 6.41
CA ARG A 251 -19.57 13.23 7.05
C ARG A 251 -20.65 12.60 6.17
N TYR A 252 -20.45 11.36 5.80
CA TYR A 252 -21.43 10.59 5.04
C TYR A 252 -22.46 9.96 5.98
N ALA A 253 -23.74 10.26 5.74
CA ALA A 253 -24.84 9.78 6.59
C ALA A 253 -25.26 8.34 6.28
N ARG A 254 -24.91 7.80 5.11
CA ARG A 254 -25.39 6.48 4.63
C ARG A 254 -24.35 5.80 3.76
N CYS A 255 -24.35 4.46 3.78
CA CYS A 255 -23.71 3.65 2.75
C CYS A 255 -24.44 3.80 1.41
N VAL A 256 -23.72 3.60 0.31
CA VAL A 256 -24.33 3.55 -1.02
C VAL A 256 -24.88 2.17 -1.32
N ASN A 257 -25.99 2.12 -2.06
CA ASN A 257 -26.52 0.86 -2.58
C ASN A 257 -25.72 0.46 -3.83
N ARG A 258 -25.16 -0.76 -3.82
CA ARG A 258 -24.41 -1.35 -4.94
C ARG A 258 -24.97 -2.70 -5.38
N SER A 259 -26.22 -3.00 -5.05
CA SER A 259 -26.84 -4.31 -5.30
C SER A 259 -26.87 -4.71 -6.78
N SER A 260 -26.81 -3.74 -7.69
CA SER A 260 -26.79 -3.97 -9.16
C SER A 260 -25.41 -3.77 -9.80
N ALA A 261 -24.38 -3.43 -9.01
CA ALA A 261 -23.09 -3.00 -9.57
C ALA A 261 -22.10 -4.16 -9.80
N THR A 262 -22.37 -5.33 -9.21
CA THR A 262 -21.46 -6.50 -9.28
C THR A 262 -22.27 -7.76 -9.42
N VAL A 263 -21.91 -8.57 -10.40
CA VAL A 263 -22.48 -9.91 -10.61
C VAL A 263 -21.56 -10.93 -9.93
N VAL A 264 -22.18 -11.88 -9.22
CA VAL A 264 -21.49 -13.05 -8.66
C VAL A 264 -22.03 -14.28 -9.38
N GLU A 265 -21.16 -14.99 -10.07
CA GLU A 265 -21.48 -16.26 -10.71
C GLU A 265 -20.92 -17.42 -9.89
N TRP A 266 -21.76 -18.41 -9.62
CA TRP A 266 -21.39 -19.64 -8.92
C TRP A 266 -21.24 -20.76 -9.95
N VAL A 267 -20.02 -21.29 -10.13
CA VAL A 267 -19.66 -22.33 -11.09
C VAL A 267 -19.19 -23.61 -10.42
#